data_09fc4c5249574a9a2460369aaa8acbf9
#
_entry.id   09fc4c5249574a9a2460369aaa8acbf9
#
_cell.length_a   1.000
_cell.length_b   1.000
_cell.length_c   1.000
_cell.angle_alpha   90.00
_cell.angle_beta   90.00
_cell.angle_gamma   90.00
#
_symmetry.space_group_name_H-M   'P 1'
#
loop_
_entity.id
_entity.type
_entity.pdbx_description
1 polymer ?
#
loop_
_entity_poly.entity_id
_entity_poly.type
_entity_poly.pdbx_seq_one_letter_code
_entity_poly.pdbx_strand_id
1 'polypeptide(L)'
;MLAGISLVLFAILALAPGDPFEELATNPNVPREVALQLRHQFGLDDPLPVRYARWFGSMLHGDWGFSFVSRVNVTTLIMQRLPTTLFVLGSAQLLGILVALPIGTLSAVRPYSIFDQIATTIAFIGFSLPTFFTGLLFILFFSIYLDWLPFIYRADIGGTGWRWYWEHARQAIMPIAVLGLFQGAALTRFTRSAVLEVIRLDYVNTARAKGLSERSTIIRHAVRNALIPVVTLVALQIPTIFTGAVITEQIFRVPGIGSLLITSILANDTPVIMAITFVFSCLVVLFNLAADLLYGCLDPRISYR
;
A
#
# COMPACT_ATOMS: atom_id res chain seq x y z
N MET A 1 10.07 -4.21 18.73
CA MET A 1 8.89 -4.44 17.89
C MET A 1 9.18 -5.34 16.69
N LEU A 2 10.11 -5.00 15.77
CA LEU A 2 10.42 -5.81 14.57
C LEU A 2 10.89 -7.25 14.92
N ALA A 3 11.73 -7.43 15.94
CA ALA A 3 12.13 -8.77 16.38
C ALA A 3 10.94 -9.62 16.89
N GLY A 4 9.98 -9.00 17.59
CA GLY A 4 8.76 -9.70 18.01
C GLY A 4 7.88 -10.11 16.83
N ILE A 5 7.72 -9.21 15.84
CA ILE A 5 6.99 -9.50 14.60
C ILE A 5 7.68 -10.63 13.83
N SER A 6 8.99 -10.60 13.67
CA SER A 6 9.74 -11.65 12.97
C SER A 6 9.61 -13.02 13.64
N LEU A 7 9.59 -13.06 14.98
CA LEU A 7 9.40 -14.29 15.73
C LEU A 7 8.00 -14.89 15.52
N VAL A 8 6.97 -14.03 15.60
CA VAL A 8 5.58 -14.45 15.36
C VAL A 8 5.38 -14.94 13.93
N LEU A 9 5.91 -14.21 12.95
CA LEU A 9 5.86 -14.61 11.53
C LEU A 9 6.54 -15.94 11.30
N PHE A 10 7.76 -16.11 11.84
CA PHE A 10 8.48 -17.36 11.74
C PHE A 10 7.70 -18.51 12.35
N ALA A 11 7.13 -18.32 13.55
CA ALA A 11 6.35 -19.34 14.23
C ALA A 11 5.09 -19.74 13.43
N ILE A 12 4.35 -18.76 12.89
CA ILE A 12 3.17 -19.02 12.08
C ILE A 12 3.53 -19.84 10.84
N LEU A 13 4.57 -19.45 10.10
CA LEU A 13 4.98 -20.14 8.88
C LEU A 13 5.61 -21.50 9.15
N ALA A 14 6.35 -21.63 10.25
CA ALA A 14 6.94 -22.91 10.64
C ALA A 14 5.90 -23.93 11.13
N LEU A 15 4.75 -23.47 11.62
CA LEU A 15 3.64 -24.30 12.07
C LEU A 15 2.55 -24.47 10.97
N ALA A 16 2.66 -23.69 9.87
CA ALA A 16 1.74 -23.83 8.74
C ALA A 16 1.85 -25.24 8.12
N PRO A 17 0.72 -25.87 7.80
CA PRO A 17 0.75 -27.16 7.10
C PRO A 17 1.32 -26.99 5.68
N GLY A 18 2.19 -27.90 5.28
CA GLY A 18 2.81 -27.95 3.95
C GLY A 18 4.33 -28.01 4.04
N ASP A 19 4.91 -28.88 3.28
CA ASP A 19 6.37 -28.98 3.09
C ASP A 19 6.72 -28.32 1.76
N PRO A 20 7.62 -27.35 1.71
CA PRO A 20 8.03 -26.69 0.45
C PRO A 20 8.54 -27.68 -0.60
N PHE A 21 8.96 -28.86 -0.18
CA PHE A 21 9.48 -29.91 -1.07
C PHE A 21 8.52 -31.08 -1.24
N GLU A 22 7.25 -30.96 -0.78
CA GLU A 22 6.25 -32.02 -0.89
C GLU A 22 5.94 -32.39 -2.35
N GLU A 23 5.86 -31.38 -3.21
CA GLU A 23 5.69 -31.62 -4.67
C GLU A 23 6.86 -32.39 -5.29
N LEU A 24 8.10 -32.10 -4.85
CA LEU A 24 9.27 -32.87 -5.27
C LEU A 24 9.27 -34.28 -4.70
N ALA A 25 8.82 -34.46 -3.47
CA ALA A 25 8.77 -35.74 -2.80
C ALA A 25 7.68 -36.66 -3.39
N THR A 26 6.61 -36.07 -3.95
CA THR A 26 5.50 -36.79 -4.59
C THR A 26 5.65 -36.95 -6.11
N ASN A 27 6.64 -36.28 -6.73
CA ASN A 27 6.90 -36.39 -8.16
C ASN A 27 7.59 -37.75 -8.49
N PRO A 28 6.97 -38.60 -9.27
CA PRO A 28 7.55 -39.93 -9.59
C PRO A 28 8.84 -39.89 -10.40
N ASN A 29 9.16 -38.74 -11.01
CA ASN A 29 10.41 -38.54 -11.78
C ASN A 29 11.58 -38.02 -10.92
N VAL A 30 11.36 -37.75 -9.65
CA VAL A 30 12.39 -37.23 -8.72
C VAL A 30 12.65 -38.30 -7.64
N PRO A 31 13.91 -38.74 -7.49
CA PRO A 31 14.27 -39.62 -6.38
C PRO A 31 13.96 -39.01 -5.03
N ARG A 32 13.36 -39.75 -4.12
CA ARG A 32 13.04 -39.27 -2.75
C ARG A 32 14.24 -38.74 -2.03
N GLU A 33 15.42 -39.26 -2.30
CA GLU A 33 16.69 -38.83 -1.72
C GLU A 33 16.99 -37.39 -2.03
N VAL A 34 16.60 -36.89 -3.19
CA VAL A 34 16.80 -35.46 -3.58
C VAL A 34 15.97 -34.53 -2.69
N ALA A 35 14.71 -34.86 -2.43
CA ALA A 35 13.86 -34.07 -1.55
C ALA A 35 14.39 -34.06 -0.11
N LEU A 36 14.85 -35.21 0.40
CA LEU A 36 15.45 -35.32 1.72
C LEU A 36 16.77 -34.53 1.85
N GLN A 37 17.64 -34.61 0.82
CA GLN A 37 18.87 -33.84 0.78
C GLN A 37 18.61 -32.32 0.79
N LEU A 38 17.62 -31.86 0.02
CA LEU A 38 17.21 -30.45 0.02
C LEU A 38 16.69 -30.04 1.39
N ARG A 39 15.82 -30.82 2.02
CA ARG A 39 15.36 -30.54 3.39
C ARG A 39 16.53 -30.37 4.37
N HIS A 40 17.49 -31.26 4.32
CA HIS A 40 18.66 -31.21 5.19
C HIS A 40 19.55 -30.01 4.85
N GLN A 41 19.79 -29.75 3.57
CA GLN A 41 20.58 -28.61 3.10
C GLN A 41 19.97 -27.26 3.53
N PHE A 42 18.64 -27.14 3.53
CA PHE A 42 17.94 -25.94 3.98
C PHE A 42 17.65 -25.93 5.48
N GLY A 43 18.15 -26.93 6.23
CA GLY A 43 18.03 -27.00 7.69
C GLY A 43 16.59 -27.13 8.18
N LEU A 44 15.68 -27.68 7.38
CA LEU A 44 14.27 -27.86 7.77
C LEU A 44 14.08 -28.93 8.85
N ASP A 45 15.08 -29.78 9.05
CA ASP A 45 15.10 -30.82 10.07
C ASP A 45 15.61 -30.31 11.44
N ASP A 46 16.14 -29.09 11.48
CA ASP A 46 16.63 -28.48 12.73
C ASP A 46 15.46 -28.06 13.64
N PRO A 47 15.67 -28.04 14.96
CA PRO A 47 14.69 -27.50 15.92
C PRO A 47 14.29 -26.04 15.59
N LEU A 48 13.02 -25.68 15.75
CA LEU A 48 12.49 -24.36 15.40
C LEU A 48 13.30 -23.17 15.96
N PRO A 49 13.79 -23.18 17.23
CA PRO A 49 14.59 -22.07 17.74
C PRO A 49 15.93 -21.89 17.00
N VAL A 50 16.54 -23.00 16.56
CA VAL A 50 17.80 -22.98 15.80
C VAL A 50 17.56 -22.43 14.39
N ARG A 51 16.47 -22.87 13.75
CA ARG A 51 16.04 -22.36 12.45
C ARG A 51 15.79 -20.86 12.48
N TYR A 52 15.07 -20.39 13.52
CA TYR A 52 14.81 -18.97 13.71
C TYR A 52 16.10 -18.17 13.89
N ALA A 53 16.98 -18.60 14.81
CA ALA A 53 18.21 -17.89 15.10
C ALA A 53 19.12 -17.79 13.87
N ARG A 54 19.21 -18.87 13.06
CA ARG A 54 19.99 -18.89 11.81
C ARG A 54 19.36 -17.94 10.78
N TRP A 55 18.06 -18.04 10.53
CA TRP A 55 17.35 -17.18 9.59
C TRP A 55 17.46 -15.70 9.98
N PHE A 56 17.20 -15.37 11.24
CA PHE A 56 17.26 -13.99 11.73
C PHE A 56 18.69 -13.42 11.65
N GLY A 57 19.69 -14.24 12.01
CA GLY A 57 21.09 -13.87 11.86
C GLY A 57 21.48 -13.59 10.40
N SER A 58 21.15 -14.49 9.48
CA SER A 58 21.43 -14.30 8.03
C SER A 58 20.74 -13.06 7.50
N MET A 59 19.48 -12.83 7.86
CA MET A 59 18.71 -11.67 7.45
C MET A 59 19.35 -10.33 7.90
N LEU A 60 19.90 -10.27 9.13
CA LEU A 60 20.62 -9.09 9.64
C LEU A 60 21.91 -8.80 8.87
N HIS A 61 22.53 -9.82 8.27
CA HIS A 61 23.71 -9.67 7.40
C HIS A 61 23.36 -9.43 5.92
N GLY A 62 22.06 -9.25 5.61
CA GLY A 62 21.58 -9.00 4.25
C GLY A 62 21.40 -10.25 3.39
N ASP A 63 21.62 -11.43 3.96
CA ASP A 63 21.33 -12.71 3.30
C ASP A 63 19.92 -13.17 3.67
N TRP A 64 19.00 -12.98 2.72
CA TRP A 64 17.58 -13.31 2.90
C TRP A 64 17.23 -14.68 2.30
N GLY A 65 18.25 -15.42 1.86
CA GLY A 65 18.14 -16.76 1.30
C GLY A 65 17.70 -16.76 -0.16
N PHE A 66 17.30 -17.93 -0.62
CA PHE A 66 16.86 -18.20 -2.00
C PHE A 66 15.41 -18.64 -2.02
N SER A 67 14.69 -18.21 -3.05
CA SER A 67 13.36 -18.72 -3.38
C SER A 67 13.43 -20.23 -3.65
N PHE A 68 12.56 -21.00 -3.04
CA PHE A 68 12.47 -22.43 -3.28
C PHE A 68 11.96 -22.76 -4.68
N VAL A 69 11.14 -21.85 -5.24
CA VAL A 69 10.48 -22.01 -6.54
C VAL A 69 11.36 -21.49 -7.68
N SER A 70 11.75 -20.21 -7.62
CA SER A 70 12.48 -19.57 -8.72
C SER A 70 13.99 -19.81 -8.67
N ARG A 71 14.54 -20.28 -7.54
CA ARG A 71 15.98 -20.48 -7.31
C ARG A 71 16.79 -19.18 -7.45
N VAL A 72 16.14 -18.03 -7.30
CA VAL A 72 16.74 -16.70 -7.33
C VAL A 72 16.87 -16.18 -5.90
N ASN A 73 17.87 -15.35 -5.65
CA ASN A 73 18.06 -14.68 -4.37
C ASN A 73 16.83 -13.84 -4.02
N VAL A 74 16.31 -13.98 -2.81
CA VAL A 74 15.08 -13.30 -2.35
C VAL A 74 15.25 -11.77 -2.38
N THR A 75 16.43 -11.27 -2.00
CA THR A 75 16.73 -9.82 -2.07
C THR A 75 16.58 -9.28 -3.49
N THR A 76 17.05 -10.04 -4.49
CA THR A 76 16.93 -9.65 -5.90
C THR A 76 15.47 -9.59 -6.33
N LEU A 77 14.66 -10.59 -5.97
CA LEU A 77 13.23 -10.63 -6.29
C LEU A 77 12.49 -9.42 -5.69
N ILE A 78 12.79 -9.09 -4.44
CA ILE A 78 12.17 -7.94 -3.75
C ILE A 78 12.60 -6.63 -4.40
N MET A 79 13.91 -6.43 -4.64
CA MET A 79 14.42 -5.18 -5.23
C MET A 79 13.90 -4.93 -6.64
N GLN A 80 13.61 -5.97 -7.42
CA GLN A 80 13.00 -5.82 -8.74
C GLN A 80 11.53 -5.39 -8.67
N ARG A 81 10.79 -5.75 -7.59
CA ARG A 81 9.35 -5.54 -7.46
C ARG A 81 8.98 -4.33 -6.60
N LEU A 82 9.79 -4.02 -5.59
CA LEU A 82 9.55 -2.94 -4.64
C LEU A 82 9.34 -1.56 -5.30
N PRO A 83 10.16 -1.13 -6.30
CA PRO A 83 9.96 0.16 -6.94
C PRO A 83 8.59 0.30 -7.60
N THR A 84 8.09 -0.76 -8.25
CA THR A 84 6.77 -0.75 -8.90
C THR A 84 5.64 -0.60 -7.86
N THR A 85 5.70 -1.36 -6.77
CA THR A 85 4.74 -1.21 -5.67
C THR A 85 4.76 0.20 -5.09
N LEU A 86 5.94 0.73 -4.76
CA LEU A 86 6.07 2.08 -4.20
C LEU A 86 5.59 3.16 -5.17
N PHE A 87 5.84 3.01 -6.47
CA PHE A 87 5.35 3.92 -7.50
C PHE A 87 3.82 3.92 -7.56
N VAL A 88 3.20 2.75 -7.64
CA VAL A 88 1.73 2.63 -7.71
C VAL A 88 1.08 3.17 -6.44
N LEU A 89 1.59 2.78 -5.27
CA LEU A 89 1.06 3.23 -3.97
C LEU A 89 1.26 4.71 -3.74
N GLY A 90 2.46 5.23 -3.99
CA GLY A 90 2.77 6.65 -3.82
C GLY A 90 1.94 7.53 -4.76
N SER A 91 1.78 7.10 -6.02
CA SER A 91 0.94 7.81 -6.99
C SER A 91 -0.54 7.74 -6.62
N ALA A 92 -1.03 6.61 -6.13
CA ALA A 92 -2.41 6.47 -5.66
C ALA A 92 -2.68 7.37 -4.44
N GLN A 93 -1.76 7.40 -3.47
CA GLN A 93 -1.85 8.28 -2.31
C GLN A 93 -1.87 9.75 -2.72
N LEU A 94 -0.97 10.15 -3.63
CA LEU A 94 -0.92 11.52 -4.14
C LEU A 94 -2.23 11.89 -4.86
N LEU A 95 -2.74 11.01 -5.73
CA LEU A 95 -4.03 11.20 -6.40
C LEU A 95 -5.17 11.35 -5.39
N GLY A 96 -5.23 10.48 -4.38
CA GLY A 96 -6.21 10.55 -3.31
C GLY A 96 -6.20 11.90 -2.59
N ILE A 97 -5.01 12.40 -2.22
CA ILE A 97 -4.85 13.71 -1.57
C ILE A 97 -5.26 14.85 -2.51
N LEU A 98 -4.79 14.84 -3.76
CA LEU A 98 -5.09 15.88 -4.76
C LEU A 98 -6.58 16.00 -5.06
N VAL A 99 -7.31 14.89 -4.99
CA VAL A 99 -8.77 14.86 -5.18
C VAL A 99 -9.50 15.25 -3.89
N ALA A 100 -9.10 14.67 -2.76
CA ALA A 100 -9.81 14.80 -1.50
C ALA A 100 -9.75 16.21 -0.89
N LEU A 101 -8.59 16.86 -0.93
CA LEU A 101 -8.43 18.18 -0.30
C LEU A 101 -9.31 19.25 -0.95
N PRO A 102 -9.31 19.42 -2.30
CA PRO A 102 -10.18 20.41 -2.93
C PRO A 102 -11.66 20.08 -2.77
N ILE A 103 -12.06 18.81 -3.04
CA ILE A 103 -13.46 18.40 -2.99
C ILE A 103 -13.99 18.50 -1.56
N GLY A 104 -13.28 17.99 -0.56
CA GLY A 104 -13.67 18.06 0.84
C GLY A 104 -13.78 19.51 1.34
N THR A 105 -12.82 20.36 0.96
CA THR A 105 -12.85 21.79 1.31
C THR A 105 -14.04 22.50 0.66
N LEU A 106 -14.28 22.32 -0.63
CA LEU A 106 -15.41 22.94 -1.34
C LEU A 106 -16.76 22.48 -0.79
N SER A 107 -16.88 21.20 -0.45
CA SER A 107 -18.06 20.64 0.22
C SER A 107 -18.31 21.27 1.58
N ALA A 108 -17.24 21.51 2.36
CA ALA A 108 -17.35 22.15 3.67
C ALA A 108 -17.73 23.64 3.62
N VAL A 109 -17.24 24.36 2.61
CA VAL A 109 -17.53 25.80 2.42
C VAL A 109 -18.99 26.04 2.01
N ARG A 110 -19.60 25.11 1.28
CA ARG A 110 -21.01 25.17 0.86
C ARG A 110 -21.76 23.91 1.29
N PRO A 111 -21.95 23.74 2.60
CA PRO A 111 -22.60 22.55 3.12
C PRO A 111 -24.04 22.43 2.63
N TYR A 112 -24.48 21.19 2.40
CA TYR A 112 -25.81 20.87 1.87
C TYR A 112 -26.12 21.37 0.45
N SER A 113 -25.14 21.95 -0.24
CA SER A 113 -25.27 22.28 -1.67
C SER A 113 -25.37 21.00 -2.53
N ILE A 114 -25.85 21.13 -3.78
CA ILE A 114 -25.90 20.03 -4.75
C ILE A 114 -24.49 19.42 -4.94
N PHE A 115 -23.45 20.28 -4.99
CA PHE A 115 -22.06 19.82 -5.07
C PHE A 115 -21.67 18.95 -3.87
N ASP A 116 -21.96 19.40 -2.65
CA ASP A 116 -21.67 18.65 -1.43
C ASP A 116 -22.40 17.32 -1.39
N GLN A 117 -23.69 17.29 -1.77
CA GLN A 117 -24.48 16.05 -1.82
C GLN A 117 -23.90 15.06 -2.83
N ILE A 118 -23.60 15.51 -4.05
CA ILE A 118 -23.00 14.66 -5.10
C ILE A 118 -21.62 14.15 -4.65
N ALA A 119 -20.73 15.04 -4.19
CA ALA A 119 -19.39 14.69 -3.76
C ALA A 119 -19.42 13.67 -2.60
N THR A 120 -20.28 13.90 -1.61
CA THR A 120 -20.47 12.98 -0.49
C THR A 120 -21.02 11.65 -0.93
N THR A 121 -22.01 11.62 -1.82
CA THR A 121 -22.59 10.37 -2.36
C THR A 121 -21.57 9.57 -3.14
N ILE A 122 -20.79 10.21 -4.02
CA ILE A 122 -19.71 9.55 -4.76
C ILE A 122 -18.64 9.01 -3.80
N ALA A 123 -18.27 9.78 -2.77
CA ALA A 123 -17.33 9.33 -1.77
C ALA A 123 -17.86 8.12 -0.97
N PHE A 124 -19.16 8.08 -0.64
CA PHE A 124 -19.76 6.92 0.01
C PHE A 124 -19.73 5.68 -0.89
N ILE A 125 -20.10 5.82 -2.16
CA ILE A 125 -20.05 4.72 -3.13
C ILE A 125 -18.61 4.21 -3.28
N GLY A 126 -17.64 5.11 -3.49
CA GLY A 126 -16.24 4.76 -3.67
C GLY A 126 -15.62 4.05 -2.47
N PHE A 127 -16.02 4.42 -1.25
CA PHE A 127 -15.55 3.75 -0.02
C PHE A 127 -16.27 2.44 0.26
N SER A 128 -17.53 2.30 -0.15
CA SER A 128 -18.35 1.11 0.11
C SER A 128 -18.03 -0.05 -0.83
N LEU A 129 -17.50 0.23 -2.01
CA LEU A 129 -17.15 -0.80 -2.98
C LEU A 129 -15.77 -1.40 -2.66
N PRO A 130 -15.66 -2.74 -2.62
CA PRO A 130 -14.35 -3.38 -2.50
C PRO A 130 -13.42 -2.99 -3.67
N THR A 131 -12.14 -2.76 -3.40
CA THR A 131 -11.15 -2.36 -4.41
C THR A 131 -11.03 -3.34 -5.57
N PHE A 132 -11.17 -4.65 -5.29
CA PHE A 132 -11.16 -5.67 -6.34
C PHE A 132 -12.36 -5.53 -7.30
N PHE A 133 -13.53 -5.24 -6.77
CA PHE A 133 -14.74 -5.06 -7.58
C PHE A 133 -14.63 -3.81 -8.46
N THR A 134 -14.18 -2.69 -7.88
CA THR A 134 -13.91 -1.46 -8.62
C THR A 134 -12.85 -1.68 -9.71
N GLY A 135 -11.80 -2.48 -9.40
CA GLY A 135 -10.77 -2.86 -10.37
C GLY A 135 -11.33 -3.62 -11.56
N LEU A 136 -12.20 -4.61 -11.32
CA LEU A 136 -12.87 -5.36 -12.39
C LEU A 136 -13.80 -4.49 -13.23
N LEU A 137 -14.54 -3.56 -12.60
CA LEU A 137 -15.39 -2.59 -13.33
C LEU A 137 -14.53 -1.67 -14.20
N PHE A 138 -13.35 -1.23 -13.74
CA PHE A 138 -12.45 -0.40 -14.53
C PHE A 138 -11.89 -1.16 -15.73
N ILE A 139 -11.50 -2.41 -15.56
CA ILE A 139 -11.08 -3.27 -16.67
C ILE A 139 -12.21 -3.43 -17.68
N LEU A 140 -13.41 -3.78 -17.21
CA LEU A 140 -14.57 -3.96 -18.08
C LEU A 140 -14.86 -2.69 -18.90
N PHE A 141 -14.88 -1.53 -18.26
CA PHE A 141 -15.28 -0.29 -18.90
C PHE A 141 -14.15 0.35 -19.73
N PHE A 142 -12.96 0.55 -19.14
CA PHE A 142 -11.87 1.27 -19.80
C PHE A 142 -11.03 0.43 -20.74
N SER A 143 -10.95 -0.88 -20.49
CA SER A 143 -10.13 -1.76 -21.31
C SER A 143 -10.94 -2.54 -22.32
N ILE A 144 -12.06 -3.17 -21.92
CA ILE A 144 -12.82 -4.04 -22.80
C ILE A 144 -13.83 -3.23 -23.61
N TYR A 145 -14.58 -2.32 -22.98
CA TYR A 145 -15.64 -1.58 -23.67
C TYR A 145 -15.11 -0.37 -24.47
N LEU A 146 -14.19 0.41 -23.89
CA LEU A 146 -13.65 1.62 -24.53
C LEU A 146 -12.31 1.39 -25.24
N ASP A 147 -11.59 0.31 -24.94
CA ASP A 147 -10.24 0.01 -25.45
C ASP A 147 -9.22 1.16 -25.24
N TRP A 148 -9.37 1.92 -24.15
CA TRP A 148 -8.51 3.05 -23.85
C TRP A 148 -7.24 2.68 -23.11
N LEU A 149 -7.34 1.74 -22.16
CA LEU A 149 -6.27 1.37 -21.24
C LEU A 149 -6.00 -0.14 -21.28
N PRO A 150 -4.75 -0.58 -21.19
CA PRO A 150 -4.43 -2.00 -21.15
C PRO A 150 -4.88 -2.63 -19.83
N PHE A 151 -5.48 -3.83 -19.89
CA PHE A 151 -5.98 -4.54 -18.70
C PHE A 151 -4.90 -5.31 -17.93
N ILE A 152 -3.74 -5.56 -18.54
CA ILE A 152 -2.61 -6.25 -17.93
C ILE A 152 -1.39 -5.33 -17.96
N TYR A 153 -0.70 -5.25 -16.83
CA TYR A 153 0.60 -4.58 -16.74
C TYR A 153 1.69 -5.47 -17.37
N ARG A 154 2.39 -4.96 -18.37
CA ARG A 154 3.50 -5.63 -19.06
C ARG A 154 4.81 -5.02 -18.61
N ALA A 155 5.65 -5.82 -17.93
CA ALA A 155 6.98 -5.38 -17.49
C ALA A 155 8.02 -5.42 -18.62
N ASP A 156 7.74 -6.17 -19.67
CA ASP A 156 8.63 -6.50 -20.79
C ASP A 156 8.56 -5.52 -21.97
N ILE A 157 8.02 -4.32 -21.74
CA ILE A 157 7.97 -3.30 -22.81
C ILE A 157 9.40 -2.84 -23.11
N GLY A 158 9.90 -3.31 -24.24
CA GLY A 158 11.18 -2.86 -24.78
C GLY A 158 11.11 -1.43 -25.27
N GLY A 159 12.25 -0.73 -25.22
CA GLY A 159 12.36 0.63 -25.71
C GLY A 159 13.01 1.57 -24.70
N THR A 160 13.36 2.75 -25.16
CA THR A 160 13.96 3.82 -24.36
C THR A 160 13.30 5.16 -24.68
N GLY A 161 13.43 6.12 -23.78
CA GLY A 161 12.91 7.47 -23.97
C GLY A 161 11.44 7.65 -23.62
N TRP A 162 10.83 8.74 -24.12
CA TRP A 162 9.51 9.19 -23.74
C TRP A 162 8.41 8.13 -23.95
N ARG A 163 8.47 7.38 -25.06
CA ARG A 163 7.48 6.35 -25.37
C ARG A 163 7.47 5.23 -24.34
N TRP A 164 8.64 4.83 -23.84
CA TRP A 164 8.75 3.84 -22.76
C TRP A 164 8.07 4.32 -21.47
N TYR A 165 8.36 5.57 -21.05
CA TYR A 165 7.72 6.15 -19.85
C TYR A 165 6.20 6.27 -20.00
N TRP A 166 5.73 6.66 -21.18
CA TRP A 166 4.30 6.80 -21.46
C TRP A 166 3.57 5.45 -21.40
N GLU A 167 4.10 4.41 -22.00
CA GLU A 167 3.47 3.08 -21.96
C GLU A 167 3.45 2.49 -20.55
N HIS A 168 4.49 2.70 -19.74
CA HIS A 168 4.47 2.29 -18.33
C HIS A 168 3.47 3.10 -17.52
N ALA A 169 3.41 4.42 -17.70
CA ALA A 169 2.44 5.27 -17.03
C ALA A 169 0.99 4.88 -17.40
N ARG A 170 0.72 4.65 -18.70
CA ARG A 170 -0.60 4.25 -19.20
C ARG A 170 -1.11 2.97 -18.54
N GLN A 171 -0.25 1.98 -18.33
CA GLN A 171 -0.60 0.74 -17.64
C GLN A 171 -0.90 0.93 -16.15
N ALA A 172 -0.25 1.89 -15.51
CA ALA A 172 -0.42 2.17 -14.10
C ALA A 172 -1.68 3.01 -13.79
N ILE A 173 -2.31 3.64 -14.80
CA ILE A 173 -3.48 4.54 -14.59
C ILE A 173 -4.61 3.84 -13.84
N MET A 174 -5.04 2.66 -14.29
CA MET A 174 -6.17 1.97 -13.65
C MET A 174 -5.87 1.54 -12.21
N PRO A 175 -4.77 0.83 -11.90
CA PRO A 175 -4.46 0.48 -10.52
C PRO A 175 -4.29 1.71 -9.62
N ILE A 176 -3.64 2.77 -10.10
CA ILE A 176 -3.49 4.04 -9.37
C ILE A 176 -4.85 4.69 -9.13
N ALA A 177 -5.72 4.73 -10.14
CA ALA A 177 -7.05 5.33 -10.02
C ALA A 177 -7.93 4.57 -9.02
N VAL A 178 -7.95 3.23 -9.07
CA VAL A 178 -8.74 2.41 -8.14
C VAL A 178 -8.31 2.63 -6.70
N LEU A 179 -7.01 2.55 -6.42
CA LEU A 179 -6.48 2.77 -5.07
C LEU A 179 -6.63 4.22 -4.63
N GLY A 180 -6.35 5.17 -5.53
CA GLY A 180 -6.43 6.60 -5.23
C GLY A 180 -7.86 7.08 -4.99
N LEU A 181 -8.83 6.57 -5.73
CA LEU A 181 -10.25 6.89 -5.51
C LEU A 181 -10.77 6.31 -4.21
N PHE A 182 -10.43 5.06 -3.89
CA PHE A 182 -10.80 4.45 -2.62
C PHE A 182 -10.29 5.25 -1.42
N GLN A 183 -9.03 5.63 -1.42
CA GLN A 183 -8.41 6.42 -0.35
C GLN A 183 -8.93 7.86 -0.36
N GLY A 184 -9.03 8.46 -1.54
CA GLY A 184 -9.56 9.81 -1.73
C GLY A 184 -11.00 9.94 -1.23
N ALA A 185 -11.82 8.91 -1.37
CA ALA A 185 -13.19 8.89 -0.87
C ALA A 185 -13.26 9.03 0.66
N ALA A 186 -12.48 8.23 1.39
CA ALA A 186 -12.39 8.33 2.84
C ALA A 186 -11.83 9.68 3.28
N LEU A 187 -10.75 10.14 2.64
CA LEU A 187 -10.07 11.38 2.94
C LEU A 187 -10.93 12.61 2.63
N THR A 188 -11.76 12.58 1.57
CA THR A 188 -12.70 13.66 1.22
C THR A 188 -13.70 13.90 2.35
N ARG A 189 -14.30 12.84 2.88
CA ARG A 189 -15.25 12.92 3.99
C ARG A 189 -14.61 13.49 5.25
N PHE A 190 -13.40 13.02 5.56
CA PHE A 190 -12.66 13.47 6.72
C PHE A 190 -12.24 14.94 6.56
N THR A 191 -11.73 15.34 5.40
CA THR A 191 -11.37 16.74 5.11
C THR A 191 -12.59 17.65 5.23
N ARG A 192 -13.74 17.23 4.67
CA ARG A 192 -15.00 17.97 4.80
C ARG A 192 -15.37 18.19 6.28
N SER A 193 -15.32 17.15 7.10
CA SER A 193 -15.64 17.24 8.52
C SER A 193 -14.70 18.17 9.26
N ALA A 194 -13.39 18.00 9.06
CA ALA A 194 -12.37 18.83 9.69
C ALA A 194 -12.48 20.33 9.31
N VAL A 195 -12.74 20.63 8.04
CA VAL A 195 -12.93 22.02 7.60
C VAL A 195 -14.24 22.60 8.13
N LEU A 196 -15.34 21.84 8.18
CA LEU A 196 -16.61 22.27 8.75
C LEU A 196 -16.51 22.61 10.24
N GLU A 197 -15.74 21.89 11.00
CA GLU A 197 -15.48 22.15 12.40
C GLU A 197 -14.72 23.48 12.57
N VAL A 198 -13.63 23.63 11.85
CA VAL A 198 -12.72 24.78 11.96
C VAL A 198 -13.36 26.07 11.44
N ILE A 199 -14.16 26.03 10.38
CA ILE A 199 -14.76 27.23 9.75
C ILE A 199 -15.76 27.97 10.68
N ARG A 200 -16.22 27.30 11.72
CA ARG A 200 -17.17 27.84 12.72
C ARG A 200 -16.49 28.46 13.93
N LEU A 201 -15.18 28.33 14.07
CA LEU A 201 -14.45 28.83 15.23
C LEU A 201 -14.34 30.37 15.24
N ASP A 202 -14.30 30.94 16.42
CA ASP A 202 -14.33 32.38 16.64
C ASP A 202 -13.20 33.16 15.96
N TYR A 203 -12.01 32.56 15.85
CA TYR A 203 -10.90 33.25 15.17
C TYR A 203 -11.13 33.38 13.67
N VAL A 204 -11.90 32.46 13.04
CA VAL A 204 -12.28 32.56 11.63
C VAL A 204 -13.31 33.66 11.44
N ASN A 205 -14.27 33.79 12.37
CA ASN A 205 -15.24 34.88 12.38
C ASN A 205 -14.56 36.25 12.63
N THR A 206 -13.56 36.28 13.52
CA THR A 206 -12.75 37.48 13.74
C THR A 206 -11.99 37.91 12.49
N ALA A 207 -11.47 36.97 11.70
CA ALA A 207 -10.81 37.25 10.44
C ALA A 207 -11.78 37.89 9.41
N ARG A 208 -13.03 37.37 9.34
CA ARG A 208 -14.10 38.00 8.53
C ARG A 208 -14.45 39.42 9.01
N ALA A 209 -14.60 39.59 10.32
CA ALA A 209 -14.92 40.92 10.91
C ALA A 209 -13.81 41.97 10.67
N LYS A 210 -12.56 41.55 10.52
CA LYS A 210 -11.42 42.38 10.12
C LYS A 210 -11.39 42.73 8.62
N GLY A 211 -12.38 42.32 7.83
CA GLY A 211 -12.51 42.65 6.41
C GLY A 211 -11.66 41.78 5.47
N LEU A 212 -11.14 40.63 5.91
CA LEU A 212 -10.45 39.72 5.03
C LEU A 212 -11.43 39.09 4.02
N SER A 213 -10.98 38.94 2.76
CA SER A 213 -11.79 38.26 1.74
C SER A 213 -12.12 36.84 2.15
N GLU A 214 -13.31 36.35 1.78
CA GLU A 214 -13.75 34.99 2.14
C GLU A 214 -12.75 33.90 1.69
N ARG A 215 -12.18 34.04 0.47
CA ARG A 215 -11.13 33.13 -0.02
C ARG A 215 -9.89 33.10 0.88
N SER A 216 -9.44 34.28 1.34
CA SER A 216 -8.29 34.37 2.23
C SER A 216 -8.59 33.78 3.60
N THR A 217 -9.78 34.06 4.13
CA THR A 217 -10.24 33.52 5.41
C THR A 217 -10.32 31.97 5.36
N ILE A 218 -10.91 31.43 4.31
CA ILE A 218 -11.00 29.96 4.14
C ILE A 218 -9.61 29.35 4.02
N ILE A 219 -8.78 29.79 3.06
CA ILE A 219 -7.50 29.13 2.77
C ILE A 219 -6.50 29.32 3.93
N ARG A 220 -6.34 30.55 4.43
CA ARG A 220 -5.31 30.87 5.42
C ARG A 220 -5.69 30.50 6.85
N HIS A 221 -6.97 30.62 7.21
CA HIS A 221 -7.40 30.46 8.59
C HIS A 221 -8.17 29.15 8.83
N ALA A 222 -9.06 28.74 7.91
CA ALA A 222 -9.80 27.51 8.09
C ALA A 222 -9.03 26.26 7.60
N VAL A 223 -8.66 26.22 6.31
CA VAL A 223 -8.04 25.03 5.70
C VAL A 223 -6.70 24.72 6.36
N ARG A 224 -5.84 25.72 6.57
CA ARG A 224 -4.52 25.52 7.19
C ARG A 224 -4.62 24.78 8.54
N ASN A 225 -5.57 25.16 9.38
CA ASN A 225 -5.75 24.53 10.68
C ASN A 225 -6.47 23.17 10.57
N ALA A 226 -7.44 23.05 9.65
CA ALA A 226 -8.11 21.79 9.38
C ALA A 226 -7.19 20.72 8.75
N LEU A 227 -6.08 21.12 8.12
CA LEU A 227 -5.11 20.18 7.57
C LEU A 227 -4.33 19.41 8.64
N ILE A 228 -4.20 19.91 9.87
CA ILE A 228 -3.46 19.22 10.93
C ILE A 228 -4.02 17.79 11.14
N PRO A 229 -5.31 17.60 11.48
CA PRO A 229 -5.86 16.25 11.62
C PRO A 229 -5.93 15.47 10.30
N VAL A 230 -5.97 16.15 9.15
CA VAL A 230 -5.98 15.50 7.83
C VAL A 230 -4.62 14.87 7.50
N VAL A 231 -3.53 15.59 7.72
CA VAL A 231 -2.16 15.06 7.53
C VAL A 231 -1.92 13.84 8.41
N THR A 232 -2.39 13.91 9.63
CA THR A 232 -2.41 12.80 10.56
C THR A 232 -3.09 11.56 9.99
N LEU A 233 -4.32 11.72 9.49
CA LEU A 233 -5.06 10.62 8.90
C LEU A 233 -4.34 10.05 7.68
N VAL A 234 -3.78 10.92 6.82
CA VAL A 234 -2.97 10.49 5.66
C VAL A 234 -1.81 9.61 6.10
N ALA A 235 -1.08 10.04 7.13
CA ALA A 235 0.05 9.28 7.64
C ALA A 235 -0.35 7.91 8.21
N LEU A 236 -1.46 7.86 8.96
CA LEU A 236 -2.00 6.60 9.52
C LEU A 236 -2.59 5.67 8.46
N GLN A 237 -2.98 6.20 7.29
CA GLN A 237 -3.48 5.37 6.18
C GLN A 237 -2.38 4.66 5.40
N ILE A 238 -1.13 5.14 5.42
CA ILE A 238 -0.04 4.58 4.62
C ILE A 238 0.13 3.06 4.84
N PRO A 239 0.14 2.53 6.08
CA PRO A 239 0.22 1.09 6.30
C PRO A 239 -0.93 0.29 5.70
N THR A 240 -2.15 0.83 5.70
CA THR A 240 -3.35 0.13 5.18
C THR A 240 -3.37 0.05 3.66
N ILE A 241 -2.66 0.96 2.99
CA ILE A 241 -2.53 0.98 1.53
C ILE A 241 -1.85 -0.29 1.02
N PHE A 242 -0.86 -0.79 1.75
CA PHE A 242 -0.15 -2.02 1.37
C PHE A 242 -1.09 -3.22 1.26
N THR A 243 -2.07 -3.34 2.16
CA THR A 243 -3.06 -4.42 2.11
C THR A 243 -3.95 -4.33 0.87
N GLY A 244 -4.42 -3.12 0.52
CA GLY A 244 -5.22 -2.89 -0.69
C GLY A 244 -4.43 -3.09 -1.97
N ALA A 245 -3.13 -2.78 -1.96
CA ALA A 245 -2.24 -2.96 -3.09
C ALA A 245 -2.07 -4.42 -3.49
N VAL A 246 -1.95 -5.33 -2.54
CA VAL A 246 -1.80 -6.77 -2.80
C VAL A 246 -2.89 -7.27 -3.75
N ILE A 247 -4.15 -6.93 -3.44
CA ILE A 247 -5.31 -7.34 -4.24
C ILE A 247 -5.30 -6.64 -5.61
N THR A 248 -5.02 -5.34 -5.63
CA THR A 248 -5.00 -4.55 -6.86
C THR A 248 -3.87 -4.98 -7.80
N GLU A 249 -2.69 -5.29 -7.28
CA GLU A 249 -1.58 -5.83 -8.07
C GLU A 249 -1.93 -7.17 -8.71
N GLN A 250 -2.68 -8.03 -8.02
CA GLN A 250 -3.15 -9.30 -8.60
C GLN A 250 -4.15 -9.08 -9.73
N ILE A 251 -5.10 -8.17 -9.57
CA ILE A 251 -6.15 -7.93 -10.57
C ILE A 251 -5.56 -7.36 -11.86
N PHE A 252 -4.69 -6.37 -11.75
CA PHE A 252 -4.07 -5.71 -12.90
C PHE A 252 -2.77 -6.37 -13.37
N ARG A 253 -2.38 -7.50 -12.74
CA ARG A 253 -1.11 -8.18 -13.02
C ARG A 253 0.11 -7.27 -12.87
N VAL A 254 0.05 -6.30 -11.95
CA VAL A 254 1.19 -5.42 -11.66
C VAL A 254 2.30 -6.26 -11.03
N PRO A 255 3.55 -6.19 -11.55
CA PRO A 255 4.67 -6.95 -11.02
C PRO A 255 5.22 -6.30 -9.75
N GLY A 256 4.40 -6.27 -8.69
CA GLY A 256 4.73 -5.70 -7.40
C GLY A 256 5.06 -6.76 -6.34
N ILE A 257 5.37 -6.27 -5.11
CA ILE A 257 5.66 -7.15 -3.96
C ILE A 257 4.41 -7.88 -3.48
N GLY A 258 3.23 -7.26 -3.55
CA GLY A 258 1.99 -7.91 -3.16
C GLY A 258 1.63 -9.07 -4.06
N SER A 259 1.82 -8.90 -5.37
CA SER A 259 1.66 -9.98 -6.35
C SER A 259 2.67 -11.11 -6.10
N LEU A 260 3.93 -10.78 -5.80
CA LEU A 260 4.96 -11.76 -5.44
C LEU A 260 4.58 -12.51 -4.15
N LEU A 261 4.02 -11.83 -3.15
CA LEU A 261 3.58 -12.45 -1.91
C LEU A 261 2.53 -13.53 -2.16
N ILE A 262 1.47 -13.21 -2.93
CA ILE A 262 0.39 -14.16 -3.22
C ILE A 262 0.93 -15.37 -3.99
N THR A 263 1.73 -15.14 -5.03
CA THR A 263 2.32 -16.25 -5.80
C THR A 263 3.22 -17.14 -4.95
N SER A 264 3.98 -16.55 -4.03
CA SER A 264 4.84 -17.29 -3.10
C SER A 264 4.04 -18.07 -2.05
N ILE A 265 2.91 -17.52 -1.56
CA ILE A 265 2.01 -18.25 -0.65
C ILE A 265 1.42 -19.49 -1.35
N LEU A 266 0.91 -19.32 -2.57
CA LEU A 266 0.32 -20.43 -3.34
C LEU A 266 1.34 -21.51 -3.68
N ALA A 267 2.62 -21.13 -3.79
CA ALA A 267 3.72 -22.04 -4.12
C ALA A 267 4.52 -22.52 -2.87
N ASN A 268 4.07 -22.21 -1.66
CA ASN A 268 4.75 -22.55 -0.40
C ASN A 268 6.23 -22.08 -0.34
N ASP A 269 6.53 -20.93 -1.00
CA ASP A 269 7.89 -20.37 -1.03
C ASP A 269 8.18 -19.59 0.27
N THR A 270 8.40 -20.33 1.34
CA THR A 270 8.57 -19.79 2.70
C THR A 270 9.62 -18.68 2.82
N PRO A 271 10.84 -18.78 2.24
CA PRO A 271 11.81 -17.69 2.33
C PRO A 271 11.32 -16.37 1.76
N VAL A 272 10.63 -16.41 0.60
CA VAL A 272 10.07 -15.22 -0.03
C VAL A 272 8.92 -14.63 0.79
N ILE A 273 8.01 -15.47 1.31
CA ILE A 273 6.91 -15.04 2.17
C ILE A 273 7.43 -14.33 3.42
N MET A 274 8.39 -14.94 4.11
CA MET A 274 9.01 -14.37 5.32
C MET A 274 9.66 -13.03 5.05
N ALA A 275 10.44 -12.94 3.98
CA ALA A 275 11.14 -11.72 3.61
C ALA A 275 10.18 -10.58 3.24
N ILE A 276 9.16 -10.84 2.40
CA ILE A 276 8.17 -9.83 2.01
C ILE A 276 7.38 -9.35 3.22
N THR A 277 6.92 -10.26 4.07
CA THR A 277 6.13 -9.90 5.25
C THR A 277 6.95 -9.09 6.24
N PHE A 278 8.25 -9.41 6.37
CA PHE A 278 9.17 -8.62 7.17
C PHE A 278 9.40 -7.22 6.56
N VAL A 279 9.59 -7.11 5.23
CA VAL A 279 9.69 -5.81 4.54
C VAL A 279 8.43 -4.97 4.77
N PHE A 280 7.24 -5.54 4.63
CA PHE A 280 6.00 -4.83 4.92
C PHE A 280 5.94 -4.35 6.38
N SER A 281 6.37 -5.17 7.32
CA SER A 281 6.44 -4.79 8.73
C SER A 281 7.42 -3.63 8.96
N CYS A 282 8.57 -3.65 8.31
CA CYS A 282 9.54 -2.55 8.36
C CYS A 282 8.97 -1.27 7.77
N LEU A 283 8.30 -1.35 6.61
CA LEU A 283 7.67 -0.20 5.98
C LEU A 283 6.56 0.39 6.85
N VAL A 284 5.72 -0.46 7.46
CA VAL A 284 4.67 -0.02 8.40
C VAL A 284 5.28 0.73 9.59
N VAL A 285 6.34 0.18 10.20
CA VAL A 285 7.02 0.82 11.34
C VAL A 285 7.67 2.13 10.91
N LEU A 286 8.32 2.16 9.75
CA LEU A 286 8.97 3.35 9.21
C LEU A 286 7.95 4.46 8.93
N PHE A 287 6.84 4.15 8.29
CA PHE A 287 5.80 5.12 7.98
C PHE A 287 5.06 5.60 9.22
N ASN A 288 4.83 4.73 10.21
CA ASN A 288 4.28 5.17 11.49
C ASN A 288 5.24 6.14 12.21
N LEU A 289 6.55 5.83 12.24
CA LEU A 289 7.55 6.73 12.79
C LEU A 289 7.58 8.07 12.05
N ALA A 290 7.52 8.04 10.71
CA ALA A 290 7.44 9.26 9.91
C ALA A 290 6.16 10.07 10.21
N ALA A 291 5.04 9.39 10.44
CA ALA A 291 3.79 10.00 10.87
C ALA A 291 3.93 10.69 12.23
N ASP A 292 4.53 10.03 13.21
CA ASP A 292 4.75 10.56 14.55
C ASP A 292 5.68 11.80 14.51
N LEU A 293 6.73 11.77 13.69
CA LEU A 293 7.62 12.91 13.48
C LEU A 293 6.88 14.09 12.83
N LEU A 294 6.05 13.84 11.82
CA LEU A 294 5.21 14.86 11.19
C LEU A 294 4.22 15.48 12.19
N TYR A 295 3.66 14.66 13.07
CA TYR A 295 2.81 15.13 14.17
C TYR A 295 3.54 16.13 15.06
N GLY A 296 4.72 15.79 15.55
CA GLY A 296 5.51 16.67 16.39
C GLY A 296 5.90 17.99 15.71
N CYS A 297 6.09 17.97 14.38
CA CYS A 297 6.38 19.18 13.59
C CYS A 297 5.15 20.06 13.36
N LEU A 298 3.95 19.47 13.24
CA LEU A 298 2.71 20.19 12.91
C LEU A 298 2.00 20.74 14.15
N ASP A 299 2.07 20.04 15.28
CA ASP A 299 1.47 20.49 16.54
C ASP A 299 2.54 20.64 17.64
N PRO A 300 3.06 21.86 17.85
CA PRO A 300 4.09 22.14 18.88
C PRO A 300 3.58 21.93 20.32
N ARG A 301 2.30 21.64 20.53
CA ARG A 301 1.71 21.34 21.85
C ARG A 301 1.98 19.92 22.30
N ILE A 302 2.38 19.03 21.38
CA ILE A 302 2.71 17.64 21.68
C ILE A 302 4.16 17.60 22.16
N SER A 303 4.35 17.45 23.48
CA SER A 303 5.65 17.21 24.10
C SER A 303 5.78 15.71 24.35
N TYR A 304 6.69 15.07 23.64
CA TYR A 304 7.09 13.70 23.98
C TYR A 304 7.91 13.75 25.28
N ARG A 305 7.30 13.33 26.39
CA ARG A 305 8.00 13.02 27.65
C ARG A 305 8.37 11.56 27.72
#